data_1acc2d4f141607b883000f94923109ea
#
_entry.id   1acc2d4f141607b883000f94923109ea
#
_cell.length_a   1.000
_cell.length_b   1.000
_cell.length_c   1.000
_cell.angle_alpha   90.00
_cell.angle_beta   90.00
_cell.angle_gamma   90.00
#
_symmetry.space_group_name_H-M   'P 1'
#
loop_
_entity.id
_entity.type
_entity.pdbx_description
1 polymer ?
#
loop_
_entity_poly.entity_id
_entity_poly.type
_entity_poly.pdbx_seq_one_letter_code
_entity_poly.pdbx_strand_id
1 'polypeptide(L)'
;MTSDDTGRMPKYSEDRRLFMTRSIQAAGSVSLVGFLLGAYNKQVEANPAAAIRPPGTIDEEEFLGACVRCGLCVRACPYDTLRLARFGEPLATGTPYFVARDIPCEMCEDIPCTAACPTDALSKDLTDIRDADMGVAVVTGTDTCFSITGIGHCQACYLACPIRDEAITMEIKQEDGRIFFEPTVHRQHCTGCGKCEKDCILPEAAIKVLPRDLIRHDVGLDIA
;
A
#
# COMPACT_ATOMS: atom_id res chain seq x y z
N MET A 1 27.60 37.40 -74.31
CA MET A 1 26.25 37.18 -73.77
C MET A 1 26.20 35.78 -73.22
N THR A 2 26.43 35.68 -71.98
CA THR A 2 26.34 34.42 -71.19
C THR A 2 25.33 34.63 -70.09
N SER A 3 24.14 34.08 -70.25
CA SER A 3 23.06 34.08 -69.26
C SER A 3 23.33 32.94 -68.25
N ASP A 4 23.66 33.33 -67.05
CA ASP A 4 23.81 32.45 -65.90
C ASP A 4 22.38 32.23 -65.29
N ASP A 5 21.78 31.07 -65.61
CA ASP A 5 20.49 30.64 -65.05
C ASP A 5 20.78 29.69 -63.89
N THR A 6 21.11 30.26 -62.76
CA THR A 6 21.18 29.50 -61.49
C THR A 6 19.77 29.22 -61.01
N GLY A 7 19.33 27.97 -61.27
CA GLY A 7 18.05 27.45 -60.86
C GLY A 7 17.85 27.50 -59.34
N ARG A 8 17.26 28.62 -58.88
CA ARG A 8 16.80 28.76 -57.50
C ARG A 8 15.49 27.95 -57.33
N MET A 9 15.62 26.78 -56.72
CA MET A 9 14.42 26.01 -56.35
C MET A 9 13.47 26.84 -55.54
N PRO A 10 12.15 26.73 -55.78
CA PRO A 10 11.17 27.59 -55.12
C PRO A 10 11.17 27.37 -53.61
N LYS A 11 11.30 28.46 -52.87
CA LYS A 11 11.28 28.53 -51.38
C LYS A 11 10.09 27.75 -50.76
N TYR A 12 9.02 27.57 -51.49
CA TYR A 12 7.81 26.85 -51.11
C TYR A 12 8.02 25.35 -50.86
N SER A 13 9.00 24.70 -51.43
CA SER A 13 9.30 23.26 -51.21
C SER A 13 10.03 23.03 -49.88
N GLU A 14 10.84 23.98 -49.43
CA GLU A 14 11.57 23.89 -48.15
C GLU A 14 10.64 24.10 -46.98
N ASP A 15 9.73 25.03 -47.05
CA ASP A 15 8.74 25.31 -46.00
C ASP A 15 7.79 24.11 -45.77
N ARG A 16 7.38 23.43 -46.86
CA ARG A 16 6.56 22.21 -46.75
C ARG A 16 7.31 21.06 -46.10
N ARG A 17 8.58 20.86 -46.41
CA ARG A 17 9.40 19.85 -45.81
C ARG A 17 9.63 20.13 -44.32
N LEU A 18 9.91 21.38 -43.98
CA LEU A 18 10.10 21.80 -42.61
C LEU A 18 8.83 21.64 -41.77
N PHE A 19 7.66 21.99 -42.34
CA PHE A 19 6.37 21.80 -41.73
C PHE A 19 6.07 20.31 -41.48
N MET A 20 6.28 19.46 -42.49
CA MET A 20 6.09 18.01 -42.34
C MET A 20 7.01 17.38 -41.27
N THR A 21 8.29 17.73 -41.25
CA THR A 21 9.21 17.21 -40.24
C THR A 21 8.85 17.66 -38.84
N ARG A 22 8.47 18.93 -38.65
CA ARG A 22 8.03 19.44 -37.34
C ARG A 22 6.71 18.80 -36.89
N SER A 23 5.79 18.56 -37.77
CA SER A 23 4.51 17.92 -37.47
C SER A 23 4.72 16.45 -37.06
N ILE A 24 5.61 15.72 -37.74
CA ILE A 24 5.96 14.33 -37.38
C ILE A 24 6.68 14.28 -36.03
N GLN A 25 7.59 15.21 -35.77
CA GLN A 25 8.29 15.28 -34.47
C GLN A 25 7.32 15.61 -33.35
N ALA A 26 6.39 16.56 -33.53
CA ALA A 26 5.38 16.88 -32.53
C ALA A 26 4.42 15.71 -32.27
N ALA A 27 3.93 15.07 -33.35
CA ALA A 27 3.07 13.88 -33.19
C ALA A 27 3.79 12.71 -32.49
N GLY A 28 5.05 12.46 -32.83
CA GLY A 28 5.88 11.44 -32.19
C GLY A 28 6.13 11.71 -30.71
N SER A 29 6.37 12.98 -30.35
CA SER A 29 6.55 13.38 -28.95
C SER A 29 5.29 13.18 -28.12
N VAL A 30 4.14 13.59 -28.62
CA VAL A 30 2.84 13.42 -27.95
C VAL A 30 2.51 11.93 -27.79
N SER A 31 2.75 11.12 -28.83
CA SER A 31 2.51 9.68 -28.78
C SER A 31 3.41 8.98 -27.75
N LEU A 32 4.69 9.37 -27.67
CA LEU A 32 5.64 8.79 -26.70
C LEU A 32 5.23 9.14 -25.27
N VAL A 33 4.88 10.40 -25.00
CA VAL A 33 4.41 10.83 -23.68
C VAL A 33 3.10 10.11 -23.31
N GLY A 34 2.16 10.01 -24.23
CA GLY A 34 0.90 9.27 -24.02
C GLY A 34 1.14 7.79 -23.73
N PHE A 35 2.08 7.15 -24.44
CA PHE A 35 2.46 5.76 -24.20
C PHE A 35 3.11 5.57 -22.82
N LEU A 36 4.03 6.46 -22.44
CA LEU A 36 4.69 6.41 -21.14
C LEU A 36 3.71 6.62 -19.99
N LEU A 37 2.78 7.58 -20.13
CA LEU A 37 1.72 7.81 -19.14
C LEU A 37 0.76 6.61 -19.06
N GLY A 38 0.38 6.02 -20.18
CA GLY A 38 -0.47 4.83 -20.22
C GLY A 38 0.21 3.60 -19.62
N ALA A 39 1.50 3.41 -19.88
CA ALA A 39 2.30 2.34 -19.26
C ALA A 39 2.45 2.54 -17.74
N TYR A 40 2.64 3.79 -17.30
CA TYR A 40 2.70 4.15 -15.89
C TYR A 40 1.36 3.88 -15.17
N ASN A 41 0.23 4.30 -15.77
CA ASN A 41 -1.09 4.03 -15.20
C ASN A 41 -1.36 2.52 -15.09
N LYS A 42 -1.04 1.72 -16.11
CA LYS A 42 -1.17 0.26 -16.04
C LYS A 42 -0.31 -0.37 -14.94
N GLN A 43 0.86 0.18 -14.67
CA GLN A 43 1.74 -0.30 -13.61
C GLN A 43 1.16 0.02 -12.21
N VAL A 44 0.50 1.16 -12.06
CA VAL A 44 -0.21 1.55 -10.83
C VAL A 44 -1.47 0.70 -10.62
N GLU A 45 -2.23 0.40 -11.68
CA GLU A 45 -3.41 -0.47 -11.62
C GLU A 45 -3.05 -1.96 -11.41
N ALA A 46 -1.89 -2.41 -11.90
CA ALA A 46 -1.44 -3.80 -11.78
C ALA A 46 -0.86 -4.16 -10.40
N ASN A 47 -0.57 -3.18 -9.55
CA ASN A 47 -0.21 -3.39 -8.16
C ASN A 47 -1.39 -2.90 -7.29
N PRO A 48 -2.33 -3.79 -6.93
CA PRO A 48 -3.30 -3.46 -5.89
C PRO A 48 -2.52 -3.00 -4.67
N ALA A 49 -2.98 -1.93 -4.05
CA ALA A 49 -2.26 -1.19 -3.03
C ALA A 49 -1.63 -2.11 -1.97
N ALA A 50 -0.34 -2.38 -2.12
CA ALA A 50 0.45 -3.09 -1.11
C ALA A 50 0.64 -2.25 0.16
N ALA A 51 -0.19 -1.22 0.36
CA ALA A 51 -0.10 -0.29 1.45
C ALA A 51 -1.23 -0.47 2.44
N ILE A 52 -0.87 -0.50 3.70
CA ILE A 52 -1.84 -0.46 4.78
C ILE A 52 -2.35 0.99 4.89
N ARG A 53 -3.66 1.15 4.77
CA ARG A 53 -4.33 2.46 4.84
C ARG A 53 -4.61 2.86 6.30
N PRO A 54 -4.83 4.15 6.57
CA PRO A 54 -5.25 4.62 7.90
C PRO A 54 -6.56 3.95 8.35
N PRO A 55 -6.84 3.90 9.67
CA PRO A 55 -8.13 3.45 10.17
C PRO A 55 -9.26 4.30 9.59
N GLY A 56 -10.42 3.68 9.40
CA GLY A 56 -11.59 4.32 8.81
C GLY A 56 -11.54 4.50 7.30
N THR A 57 -10.48 4.02 6.62
CA THR A 57 -10.45 4.04 5.15
C THR A 57 -11.63 3.24 4.60
N ILE A 58 -12.40 3.87 3.73
CA ILE A 58 -13.46 3.24 2.96
C ILE A 58 -12.87 2.31 1.89
N ASP A 59 -13.69 1.77 1.00
CA ASP A 59 -13.16 0.98 -0.11
C ASP A 59 -12.06 1.73 -0.88
N GLU A 60 -11.03 1.05 -1.37
CA GLU A 60 -9.85 1.70 -1.98
C GLU A 60 -10.21 2.58 -3.18
N GLU A 61 -11.14 2.14 -4.04
CA GLU A 61 -11.55 2.92 -5.19
C GLU A 61 -12.28 4.20 -4.76
N GLU A 62 -13.21 4.08 -3.82
CA GLU A 62 -13.93 5.22 -3.24
C GLU A 62 -12.97 6.14 -2.48
N PHE A 63 -12.03 5.56 -1.72
CA PHE A 63 -11.00 6.30 -1.00
C PHE A 63 -10.14 7.13 -1.94
N LEU A 64 -9.67 6.56 -3.04
CA LEU A 64 -8.85 7.27 -4.02
C LEU A 64 -9.63 8.42 -4.70
N GLY A 65 -10.95 8.26 -4.87
CA GLY A 65 -11.85 9.29 -5.38
C GLY A 65 -12.13 10.41 -4.37
N ALA A 66 -12.30 10.08 -3.09
CA ALA A 66 -12.64 11.03 -2.05
C ALA A 66 -11.42 11.76 -1.44
N CYS A 67 -10.24 11.12 -1.46
CA CYS A 67 -9.03 11.65 -0.84
C CYS A 67 -8.46 12.83 -1.62
N VAL A 68 -8.56 14.04 -1.06
CA VAL A 68 -7.97 15.27 -1.65
C VAL A 68 -6.47 15.43 -1.38
N ARG A 69 -5.82 14.45 -0.77
CA ARG A 69 -4.36 14.40 -0.53
C ARG A 69 -3.83 15.59 0.28
N CYS A 70 -4.65 16.11 1.19
CA CYS A 70 -4.32 17.29 1.99
C CYS A 70 -3.29 17.05 3.11
N GLY A 71 -3.05 15.77 3.49
CA GLY A 71 -2.10 15.38 4.53
C GLY A 71 -2.53 15.68 5.97
N LEU A 72 -3.77 16.09 6.22
CA LEU A 72 -4.24 16.41 7.57
C LEU A 72 -4.24 15.19 8.48
N CYS A 73 -4.61 14.01 7.98
CA CYS A 73 -4.54 12.75 8.72
C CYS A 73 -3.11 12.39 9.15
N VAL A 74 -2.13 12.67 8.29
CA VAL A 74 -0.70 12.46 8.61
C VAL A 74 -0.26 13.40 9.73
N ARG A 75 -0.64 14.68 9.65
CA ARG A 75 -0.31 15.68 10.68
C ARG A 75 -1.03 15.46 12.01
N ALA A 76 -2.22 14.87 11.97
CA ALA A 76 -3.00 14.56 13.16
C ALA A 76 -2.51 13.31 13.89
N CYS A 77 -1.71 12.45 13.24
CA CYS A 77 -1.15 11.26 13.86
C CYS A 77 -0.07 11.64 14.89
N PRO A 78 -0.27 11.39 16.20
CA PRO A 78 0.70 11.79 17.21
C PRO A 78 1.96 10.91 17.24
N TYR A 79 1.96 9.81 16.51
CA TYR A 79 3.05 8.82 16.50
C TYR A 79 3.84 8.80 15.19
N ASP A 80 3.56 9.71 14.26
CA ASP A 80 4.19 9.77 12.94
C ASP A 80 4.07 8.45 12.13
N THR A 81 3.04 7.65 12.42
CA THR A 81 2.78 6.38 11.74
C THR A 81 2.47 6.59 10.26
N LEU A 82 1.64 7.60 9.98
CA LEU A 82 1.17 7.86 8.62
C LEU A 82 2.18 8.68 7.82
N ARG A 83 2.32 8.32 6.54
CA ARG A 83 3.11 9.08 5.58
C ARG A 83 2.36 9.19 4.25
N LEU A 84 2.70 10.20 3.44
CA LEU A 84 2.14 10.37 2.11
C LEU A 84 2.98 9.62 1.08
N ALA A 85 2.32 8.90 0.19
CA ALA A 85 2.96 8.21 -0.92
C ALA A 85 3.69 9.20 -1.82
N ARG A 86 4.94 8.91 -2.17
CA ARG A 86 5.78 9.74 -3.02
C ARG A 86 5.65 9.33 -4.48
N PHE A 87 6.01 10.23 -5.36
CA PHE A 87 6.12 9.91 -6.78
C PHE A 87 7.15 8.77 -7.00
N GLY A 88 6.75 7.75 -7.77
CA GLY A 88 7.58 6.55 -8.01
C GLY A 88 7.37 5.39 -7.05
N GLU A 89 6.61 5.58 -5.97
CA GLU A 89 6.13 4.46 -5.14
C GLU A 89 4.94 3.76 -5.85
N PRO A 90 4.72 2.46 -5.61
CA PRO A 90 3.64 1.69 -6.24
C PRO A 90 2.26 2.01 -5.62
N LEU A 91 2.04 3.27 -5.31
CA LEU A 91 0.84 3.80 -4.65
C LEU A 91 0.40 5.09 -5.31
N ALA A 92 -0.87 5.43 -5.20
CA ALA A 92 -1.37 6.71 -5.66
C ALA A 92 -0.68 7.86 -4.91
N THR A 93 0.12 8.64 -5.64
CA THR A 93 0.94 9.72 -5.09
C THR A 93 0.13 10.68 -4.21
N GLY A 94 0.64 10.99 -3.03
CA GLY A 94 0.03 11.90 -2.08
C GLY A 94 -1.05 11.27 -1.19
N THR A 95 -1.37 10.00 -1.35
CA THR A 95 -2.31 9.30 -0.47
C THR A 95 -1.63 8.81 0.81
N PRO A 96 -2.32 8.82 1.97
CA PRO A 96 -1.76 8.37 3.23
C PRO A 96 -1.67 6.83 3.29
N TYR A 97 -0.60 6.35 3.87
CA TYR A 97 -0.36 4.94 4.17
C TYR A 97 0.63 4.79 5.31
N PHE A 98 0.80 3.58 5.81
CA PHE A 98 1.86 3.26 6.75
C PHE A 98 2.50 1.90 6.46
N VAL A 99 3.66 1.68 7.04
CA VAL A 99 4.38 0.41 6.96
C VAL A 99 4.48 -0.14 8.38
N ALA A 100 3.80 -1.26 8.61
CA ALA A 100 3.69 -1.87 9.92
C ALA A 100 5.05 -2.14 10.57
N ARG A 101 6.02 -2.60 9.77
CA ARG A 101 7.37 -2.89 10.26
C ARG A 101 8.15 -1.66 10.70
N ASP A 102 7.87 -0.48 10.12
CA ASP A 102 8.54 0.78 10.49
C ASP A 102 7.91 1.37 11.75
N ILE A 103 6.67 1.86 11.63
CA ILE A 103 5.89 2.46 12.71
C ILE A 103 4.44 1.97 12.58
N PRO A 104 4.00 1.04 13.45
CA PRO A 104 2.65 0.48 13.43
C PRO A 104 1.61 1.51 13.88
N CYS A 105 0.33 1.23 13.65
CA CYS A 105 -0.75 2.04 14.22
C CYS A 105 -0.86 1.80 15.73
N GLU A 106 -0.81 2.89 16.49
CA GLU A 106 -0.87 2.83 17.97
C GLU A 106 -2.29 2.64 18.52
N MET A 107 -3.30 2.56 17.65
CA MET A 107 -4.69 2.29 18.04
C MET A 107 -5.24 3.35 19.02
N CYS A 108 -5.13 4.64 18.65
CA CYS A 108 -5.64 5.76 19.45
C CYS A 108 -7.15 5.65 19.64
N GLU A 109 -7.65 5.81 20.87
CA GLU A 109 -9.08 5.76 21.17
C GLU A 109 -9.88 6.88 20.50
N ASP A 110 -9.28 8.07 20.35
CA ASP A 110 -9.87 9.24 19.72
C ASP A 110 -9.74 9.30 18.20
N ILE A 111 -9.06 8.36 17.60
CA ILE A 111 -8.82 8.19 16.15
C ILE A 111 -8.58 9.53 15.44
N PRO A 112 -7.54 10.30 15.82
CA PRO A 112 -7.37 11.68 15.38
C PRO A 112 -7.17 11.82 13.87
N CYS A 113 -6.60 10.81 13.21
CA CYS A 113 -6.43 10.79 11.76
C CYS A 113 -7.78 10.80 11.01
N THR A 114 -8.77 10.04 11.50
CA THR A 114 -10.12 9.99 10.93
C THR A 114 -10.88 11.29 11.22
N ALA A 115 -10.81 11.78 12.45
CA ALA A 115 -11.44 13.04 12.84
C ALA A 115 -10.94 14.24 12.00
N ALA A 116 -9.65 14.24 11.62
CA ALA A 116 -9.06 15.30 10.82
C ALA A 116 -9.38 15.23 9.32
N CYS A 117 -10.03 14.16 8.82
CA CYS A 117 -10.36 14.02 7.41
C CYS A 117 -11.52 14.95 7.02
N PRO A 118 -11.33 15.87 6.04
CA PRO A 118 -12.35 16.82 5.64
C PRO A 118 -13.36 16.29 4.61
N THR A 119 -13.06 15.13 3.99
CA THR A 119 -13.80 14.63 2.80
C THR A 119 -14.43 13.26 3.01
N ASP A 120 -14.45 12.76 4.23
CA ASP A 120 -14.97 11.43 4.58
C ASP A 120 -14.28 10.25 3.85
N ALA A 121 -13.12 10.49 3.19
CA ALA A 121 -12.25 9.41 2.69
C ALA A 121 -11.80 8.47 3.82
N LEU A 122 -11.75 8.99 5.04
CA LEU A 122 -11.69 8.22 6.29
C LEU A 122 -13.04 8.40 6.99
N SER A 123 -13.81 7.32 7.09
CA SER A 123 -15.17 7.34 7.63
C SER A 123 -15.19 7.73 9.11
N LYS A 124 -15.98 8.72 9.43
CA LYS A 124 -16.23 9.15 10.81
C LYS A 124 -17.21 8.24 11.57
N ASP A 125 -17.80 7.27 10.88
CA ASP A 125 -18.62 6.23 11.51
C ASP A 125 -17.77 5.26 12.33
N LEU A 126 -16.45 5.22 12.08
CA LEU A 126 -15.51 4.50 12.93
C LEU A 126 -15.34 5.26 14.26
N THR A 127 -16.08 4.85 15.28
CA THR A 127 -16.05 5.42 16.62
C THR A 127 -15.24 4.63 17.63
N ASP A 128 -15.04 3.33 17.38
CA ASP A 128 -14.13 2.47 18.15
C ASP A 128 -12.99 1.99 17.25
N ILE A 129 -11.76 2.23 17.66
CA ILE A 129 -10.57 1.81 16.90
C ILE A 129 -10.48 0.29 16.77
N ARG A 130 -11.14 -0.47 17.64
CA ARG A 130 -11.18 -1.94 17.58
C ARG A 130 -11.99 -2.45 16.38
N ASP A 131 -12.88 -1.61 15.85
CA ASP A 131 -13.67 -1.91 14.65
C ASP A 131 -12.94 -1.51 13.35
N ALA A 132 -11.72 -0.99 13.46
CA ALA A 132 -10.93 -0.62 12.29
C ALA A 132 -10.56 -1.86 11.47
N ASP A 133 -10.68 -1.73 10.15
CA ASP A 133 -10.26 -2.75 9.18
C ASP A 133 -9.20 -2.17 8.25
N MET A 134 -7.94 -2.14 8.71
CA MET A 134 -6.79 -1.65 7.93
C MET A 134 -6.13 -2.77 7.12
N GLY A 135 -6.34 -4.02 7.54
CA GLY A 135 -5.75 -5.22 6.98
C GLY A 135 -5.81 -6.38 7.96
N VAL A 136 -5.13 -7.47 7.64
CA VAL A 136 -5.08 -8.66 8.51
C VAL A 136 -3.64 -9.15 8.64
N ALA A 137 -3.24 -9.47 9.86
CA ALA A 137 -1.97 -10.13 10.10
C ALA A 137 -2.03 -11.59 9.62
N VAL A 138 -0.99 -12.03 8.95
CA VAL A 138 -0.85 -13.39 8.42
C VAL A 138 0.53 -13.92 8.79
N VAL A 139 0.59 -15.16 9.27
CA VAL A 139 1.87 -15.84 9.50
C VAL A 139 2.39 -16.33 8.16
N THR A 140 3.45 -15.70 7.66
CA THR A 140 4.06 -16.00 6.36
C THR A 140 5.36 -16.80 6.47
N GLY A 141 6.02 -16.75 7.64
CA GLY A 141 7.31 -17.40 7.90
C GLY A 141 7.17 -18.60 8.83
N THR A 142 6.40 -19.61 8.42
CA THR A 142 6.19 -20.83 9.22
C THR A 142 7.48 -21.63 9.44
N ASP A 143 8.42 -21.54 8.50
CA ASP A 143 9.74 -22.18 8.53
C ASP A 143 10.79 -21.39 9.35
N THR A 144 10.54 -20.11 9.61
CA THR A 144 11.48 -19.23 10.32
C THR A 144 11.00 -18.82 11.71
N CYS A 145 9.71 -18.93 12.00
CA CYS A 145 9.13 -18.57 13.29
C CYS A 145 9.63 -19.50 14.39
N PHE A 146 10.32 -18.95 15.39
CA PHE A 146 10.90 -19.75 16.50
C PHE A 146 9.86 -20.55 17.28
N SER A 147 8.65 -20.02 17.36
CA SER A 147 7.56 -20.68 18.08
C SER A 147 6.99 -21.87 17.30
N ILE A 148 6.80 -21.71 15.98
CA ILE A 148 6.27 -22.77 15.11
C ILE A 148 7.33 -23.85 14.86
N THR A 149 8.59 -23.47 14.67
CA THR A 149 9.69 -24.44 14.47
C THR A 149 10.11 -25.16 15.75
N GLY A 150 9.58 -24.74 16.91
CA GLY A 150 9.93 -25.33 18.21
C GLY A 150 11.35 -25.02 18.69
N ILE A 151 12.04 -24.04 18.07
CA ILE A 151 13.37 -23.59 18.51
C ILE A 151 13.28 -22.86 19.84
N GLY A 152 12.15 -22.20 20.14
CA GLY A 152 11.95 -21.49 21.39
C GLY A 152 10.49 -21.07 21.61
N HIS A 153 10.19 -20.64 22.83
CA HIS A 153 8.89 -20.09 23.22
C HIS A 153 8.82 -18.60 22.88
N CYS A 154 8.63 -18.25 21.61
CA CYS A 154 8.46 -16.88 21.21
C CYS A 154 6.97 -16.50 21.24
N GLN A 155 6.64 -15.41 21.94
CA GLN A 155 5.27 -14.87 22.05
C GLN A 155 5.24 -13.37 21.69
N ALA A 156 6.25 -12.86 21.01
CA ALA A 156 6.39 -11.43 20.74
C ALA A 156 5.16 -10.84 20.00
N CYS A 157 4.69 -11.50 18.95
CA CYS A 157 3.52 -11.05 18.19
C CYS A 157 2.23 -11.07 19.02
N TYR A 158 2.05 -12.09 19.86
CA TYR A 158 0.92 -12.20 20.78
C TYR A 158 0.95 -11.09 21.84
N LEU A 159 2.10 -10.89 22.49
CA LEU A 159 2.25 -9.88 23.56
C LEU A 159 2.12 -8.45 23.02
N ALA A 160 2.54 -8.21 21.80
CA ALA A 160 2.42 -6.93 21.13
C ALA A 160 0.97 -6.58 20.73
N CYS A 161 0.10 -7.59 20.61
CA CYS A 161 -1.27 -7.35 20.16
C CYS A 161 -2.10 -6.64 21.22
N PRO A 162 -2.70 -5.48 20.92
CA PRO A 162 -3.58 -4.78 21.87
C PRO A 162 -4.92 -5.51 22.08
N ILE A 163 -5.29 -6.39 21.15
CA ILE A 163 -6.52 -7.21 21.17
C ILE A 163 -6.14 -8.70 21.27
N ARG A 164 -5.13 -9.00 22.06
CA ARG A 164 -4.72 -10.40 22.29
C ARG A 164 -5.86 -11.20 22.92
N ASP A 165 -5.83 -12.51 22.75
CA ASP A 165 -6.87 -13.47 23.12
C ASP A 165 -8.14 -13.42 22.26
N GLU A 166 -8.38 -12.30 21.55
CA GLU A 166 -9.45 -12.17 20.57
C GLU A 166 -8.90 -12.18 19.14
N ALA A 167 -7.94 -11.29 18.83
CA ALA A 167 -7.37 -11.15 17.48
C ALA A 167 -6.20 -12.07 17.20
N ILE A 168 -5.47 -12.50 18.24
CA ILE A 168 -4.39 -13.47 18.15
C ILE A 168 -4.37 -14.37 19.39
N THR A 169 -4.26 -15.67 19.17
CA THR A 169 -4.14 -16.68 20.22
C THR A 169 -2.86 -17.49 20.01
N MET A 170 -2.40 -18.19 21.06
CA MET A 170 -1.29 -19.12 20.98
C MET A 170 -1.82 -20.54 21.15
N GLU A 171 -1.90 -21.29 20.07
CA GLU A 171 -2.37 -22.67 20.10
C GLU A 171 -1.22 -23.62 20.44
N ILE A 172 -1.50 -24.59 21.31
CA ILE A 172 -0.55 -25.64 21.63
C ILE A 172 -0.69 -26.74 20.59
N LYS A 173 0.38 -26.97 19.84
CA LYS A 173 0.47 -28.07 18.88
C LYS A 173 1.46 -29.12 19.40
N GLN A 174 1.17 -30.36 19.14
CA GLN A 174 2.08 -31.48 19.48
C GLN A 174 2.28 -32.34 18.22
N GLU A 175 3.51 -32.39 17.74
CA GLU A 175 3.92 -33.24 16.64
C GLU A 175 5.22 -33.96 16.98
N ASP A 176 5.31 -35.23 16.67
CA ASP A 176 6.49 -36.09 16.91
C ASP A 176 7.04 -36.04 18.37
N GLY A 177 6.13 -35.87 19.34
CA GLY A 177 6.50 -35.74 20.74
C GLY A 177 7.07 -34.40 21.17
N ARG A 178 7.09 -33.39 20.26
CA ARG A 178 7.47 -32.01 20.56
C ARG A 178 6.22 -31.18 20.78
N ILE A 179 6.30 -30.26 21.73
CA ILE A 179 5.26 -29.25 21.99
C ILE A 179 5.78 -27.94 21.46
N PHE A 180 4.99 -27.28 20.65
CA PHE A 180 5.26 -25.92 20.14
C PHE A 180 4.00 -25.05 20.20
N PHE A 181 4.20 -23.76 20.10
CA PHE A 181 3.12 -22.78 20.19
C PHE A 181 2.94 -22.09 18.84
N GLU A 182 1.77 -22.22 18.26
CA GLU A 182 1.45 -21.60 16.98
C GLU A 182 0.62 -20.35 17.21
N PRO A 183 1.08 -19.17 16.74
CA PRO A 183 0.28 -17.96 16.77
C PRO A 183 -0.82 -18.07 15.71
N THR A 184 -2.06 -18.08 16.16
CA THR A 184 -3.25 -18.13 15.30
C THR A 184 -3.92 -16.77 15.28
N VAL A 185 -4.11 -16.20 14.09
CA VAL A 185 -4.75 -14.89 13.89
C VAL A 185 -6.23 -15.08 13.55
N HIS A 186 -7.09 -14.43 14.35
CA HIS A 186 -8.54 -14.40 14.13
C HIS A 186 -8.91 -13.15 13.35
N ARG A 187 -9.13 -13.34 12.05
CA ARG A 187 -9.37 -12.27 11.08
C ARG A 187 -10.49 -11.31 11.49
N GLN A 188 -11.57 -11.83 12.08
CA GLN A 188 -12.74 -11.05 12.48
C GLN A 188 -12.46 -10.04 13.60
N HIS A 189 -11.35 -10.18 14.32
CA HIS A 189 -10.95 -9.30 15.42
C HIS A 189 -9.64 -8.56 15.13
N CYS A 190 -8.96 -8.92 14.04
CA CYS A 190 -7.70 -8.29 13.67
C CYS A 190 -7.94 -6.98 12.92
N THR A 191 -7.49 -5.87 13.51
CA THR A 191 -7.60 -4.53 12.91
C THR A 191 -6.52 -4.20 11.87
N GLY A 192 -5.46 -5.03 11.76
CA GLY A 192 -4.33 -4.76 10.88
C GLY A 192 -3.39 -3.66 11.38
N CYS A 193 -3.37 -3.36 12.68
CA CYS A 193 -2.55 -2.29 13.27
C CYS A 193 -1.04 -2.45 13.06
N GLY A 194 -0.55 -3.68 12.89
CA GLY A 194 0.85 -3.95 12.56
C GLY A 194 1.79 -4.12 13.74
N LYS A 195 1.33 -4.01 14.99
CA LYS A 195 2.20 -4.18 16.17
C LYS A 195 2.86 -5.55 16.25
N CYS A 196 2.14 -6.60 15.87
CA CYS A 196 2.69 -7.97 15.83
C CYS A 196 3.82 -8.12 14.81
N GLU A 197 3.73 -7.45 13.66
CA GLU A 197 4.78 -7.43 12.65
C GLU A 197 5.99 -6.61 13.14
N LYS A 198 5.75 -5.45 13.74
CA LYS A 198 6.79 -4.58 14.30
C LYS A 198 7.63 -5.29 15.33
N ASP A 199 6.98 -5.96 16.28
CA ASP A 199 7.63 -6.58 17.44
C ASP A 199 8.15 -7.99 17.17
N CYS A 200 7.95 -8.51 15.94
CA CYS A 200 8.59 -9.77 15.55
C CYS A 200 10.10 -9.64 15.66
N ILE A 201 10.71 -10.54 16.46
CA ILE A 201 12.14 -10.52 16.77
C ILE A 201 13.05 -10.90 15.60
N LEU A 202 12.47 -11.47 14.53
CA LEU A 202 13.23 -11.86 13.35
C LEU A 202 13.58 -10.64 12.49
N PRO A 203 14.72 -10.62 11.80
CA PRO A 203 15.09 -9.57 10.86
C PRO A 203 14.02 -9.37 9.78
N GLU A 204 13.54 -10.45 9.20
CA GLU A 204 12.32 -10.49 8.40
C GLU A 204 11.19 -11.07 9.24
N ALA A 205 10.13 -10.29 9.43
CA ALA A 205 9.03 -10.71 10.28
C ALA A 205 8.32 -11.94 9.71
N ALA A 206 8.15 -12.95 10.54
CA ALA A 206 7.41 -14.17 10.20
C ALA A 206 5.88 -13.97 10.20
N ILE A 207 5.41 -12.84 10.74
CA ILE A 207 4.01 -12.41 10.70
C ILE A 207 3.98 -11.04 10.01
N LYS A 208 3.14 -10.89 8.99
CA LYS A 208 3.05 -9.67 8.19
C LYS A 208 1.60 -9.23 8.10
N VAL A 209 1.37 -7.93 8.06
CA VAL A 209 0.04 -7.38 7.82
C VAL A 209 -0.16 -7.22 6.32
N LEU A 210 -1.16 -7.91 5.80
CA LEU A 210 -1.60 -7.76 4.43
C LEU A 210 -2.70 -6.70 4.37
N PRO A 211 -2.64 -5.76 3.41
CA PRO A 211 -3.69 -4.78 3.17
C PRO A 211 -5.04 -5.46 2.91
N ARG A 212 -6.11 -4.82 3.34
CA ARG A 212 -7.48 -5.31 3.20
C ARG A 212 -7.83 -5.71 1.77
N ASP A 213 -7.42 -4.92 0.78
CA ASP A 213 -7.77 -5.14 -0.62
C ASP A 213 -7.12 -6.39 -1.20
N LEU A 214 -5.90 -6.73 -0.80
CA LEU A 214 -5.26 -7.98 -1.21
C LEU A 214 -6.03 -9.21 -0.72
N ILE A 215 -6.63 -9.12 0.46
CA ILE A 215 -7.36 -10.24 1.08
C ILE A 215 -8.75 -10.41 0.46
N ARG A 216 -9.38 -9.33 0.00
CA ARG A 216 -10.70 -9.40 -0.65
C ARG A 216 -10.63 -9.99 -2.04
N HIS A 217 -9.53 -9.80 -2.76
CA HIS A 217 -9.34 -10.32 -4.12
C HIS A 217 -8.83 -11.77 -4.15
N ASP A 218 -8.15 -12.23 -3.12
CA ASP A 218 -7.69 -13.62 -2.99
C ASP A 218 -8.76 -14.50 -2.31
N VAL A 219 -9.87 -14.73 -3.00
CA VAL A 219 -10.96 -15.66 -2.60
C VAL A 219 -10.52 -17.13 -2.64
N GLY A 220 -9.23 -17.44 -2.57
CA GLY A 220 -8.69 -18.80 -2.69
C GLY A 220 -7.62 -19.17 -1.66
N LEU A 221 -7.21 -18.27 -0.78
CA LEU A 221 -6.36 -18.62 0.35
C LEU A 221 -7.25 -19.01 1.53
N ASP A 222 -7.55 -20.30 1.67
CA ASP A 222 -7.94 -20.90 2.94
C ASP A 222 -6.78 -20.71 3.91
N ILE A 223 -6.72 -19.54 4.52
CA ILE A 223 -5.83 -19.25 5.63
C ILE A 223 -6.62 -19.66 6.88
N ALA A 224 -6.48 -20.93 7.22
CA ALA A 224 -6.94 -21.49 8.50
C ALA A 224 -6.11 -20.91 9.63
#